data_aea460c52b58fdf69b365dca951ddc62
#
_entry.id   aea460c52b58fdf69b365dca951ddc62
#
_cell.length_a   1.000
_cell.length_b   1.000
_cell.length_c   1.000
_cell.angle_alpha   90.00
_cell.angle_beta   90.00
_cell.angle_gamma   90.00
#
_symmetry.space_group_name_H-M   'P 1'
#
loop_
_entity.id
_entity.type
_entity.pdbx_description
1 polymer ?
#
loop_
_entity_poly.entity_id
_entity_poly.type
_entity_poly.pdbx_seq_one_letter_code
_entity_poly.pdbx_strand_id
1 'polypeptide(L)'
;MNKKFLIISTFFILIGCSDSFVELEDRVKIHAEKNGIKKSYFQVKKEALYIQQWSKDDTFIYEINEFKRLDKENFPEKGKILFTGSSSIRFWYSLEEDMEPLEVLNRGFGGAQISHVIYHFEEIIKPYKPKAIVFFCGTNDLTALKTPKETMGDFKIFLSLVRNEFGNIKVYVIGIKPSVDRLYLDKEERIFNSLVSSLASDDAYLEYINIWDPMLNQDGSRMPELFIEDGLHMNEKGYEVWTKKVRESLGKEFDL
;
A
#
# COMPACT_ATOMS: atom_id res chain seq x y z
N MET A 1 -0.57 -36.12 49.98
CA MET A 1 -1.09 -35.40 48.76
C MET A 1 0.03 -34.61 48.14
N ASN A 2 0.73 -35.18 47.14
CA ASN A 2 1.86 -34.55 46.48
C ASN A 2 1.34 -33.83 45.21
N LYS A 3 1.35 -32.49 45.24
CA LYS A 3 1.13 -31.68 44.02
C LYS A 3 2.43 -31.63 43.24
N LYS A 4 2.48 -32.34 42.13
CA LYS A 4 3.55 -32.19 41.11
C LYS A 4 3.27 -30.89 40.37
N PHE A 5 4.14 -29.89 40.51
CA PHE A 5 4.21 -28.73 39.67
C PHE A 5 4.83 -29.16 38.32
N LEU A 6 4.00 -29.06 37.26
CA LEU A 6 4.45 -29.25 35.89
C LEU A 6 5.05 -27.92 35.43
N ILE A 7 6.39 -27.82 35.39
CA ILE A 7 7.09 -26.69 34.75
C ILE A 7 6.98 -26.89 33.26
N ILE A 8 6.08 -26.16 32.59
CA ILE A 8 6.05 -26.03 31.15
C ILE A 8 7.17 -25.07 30.78
N SER A 9 8.31 -25.62 30.37
CA SER A 9 9.40 -24.87 29.79
C SER A 9 8.95 -24.42 28.38
N THR A 10 8.55 -23.16 28.27
CA THR A 10 8.32 -22.52 26.97
C THR A 10 9.69 -22.29 26.32
N PHE A 11 10.08 -23.21 25.48
CA PHE A 11 11.16 -22.99 24.53
C PHE A 11 10.70 -21.93 23.53
N PHE A 12 11.03 -20.67 23.79
CA PHE A 12 11.03 -19.66 22.73
C PHE A 12 12.13 -20.04 21.74
N ILE A 13 11.69 -20.63 20.62
CA ILE A 13 12.54 -20.83 19.46
C ILE A 13 12.85 -19.45 18.90
N LEU A 14 14.05 -18.93 19.20
CA LEU A 14 14.68 -17.84 18.47
C LEU A 14 15.09 -18.35 17.08
N ILE A 15 14.13 -18.70 16.25
CA ILE A 15 14.30 -19.01 14.82
C ILE A 15 13.52 -17.93 14.08
N GLY A 16 14.20 -16.88 13.68
CA GLY A 16 13.46 -15.84 12.95
C GLY A 16 14.32 -14.85 12.17
N CYS A 17 15.49 -14.42 12.66
CA CYS A 17 16.22 -13.34 11.99
C CYS A 17 17.24 -13.78 10.93
N SER A 18 17.85 -14.97 11.06
CA SER A 18 18.84 -15.44 10.08
C SER A 18 18.18 -16.07 8.84
N ASP A 19 17.11 -16.81 9.03
CA ASP A 19 16.42 -17.52 7.94
C ASP A 19 15.69 -16.55 7.01
N SER A 20 15.06 -15.50 7.55
CA SER A 20 14.36 -14.47 6.76
C SER A 20 15.32 -13.65 5.90
N PHE A 21 16.55 -13.37 6.36
CA PHE A 21 17.54 -12.65 5.57
C PHE A 21 18.13 -13.49 4.45
N VAL A 22 18.42 -14.76 4.71
CA VAL A 22 18.88 -15.74 3.68
C VAL A 22 17.81 -15.91 2.59
N GLU A 23 16.56 -16.03 2.99
CA GLU A 23 15.43 -16.08 2.05
C GLU A 23 15.36 -14.83 1.17
N LEU A 24 15.58 -13.65 1.74
CA LEU A 24 15.58 -12.38 1.00
C LEU A 24 16.75 -12.30 0.01
N GLU A 25 17.94 -12.77 0.38
CA GLU A 25 19.08 -12.89 -0.53
C GLU A 25 18.75 -13.80 -1.73
N ASP A 26 18.06 -14.90 -1.48
CA ASP A 26 17.66 -15.83 -2.55
C ASP A 26 16.58 -15.22 -3.45
N ARG A 27 15.63 -14.47 -2.90
CA ARG A 27 14.65 -13.70 -3.68
C ARG A 27 15.33 -12.67 -4.58
N VAL A 28 16.37 -11.96 -4.08
CA VAL A 28 17.17 -11.00 -4.87
C VAL A 28 17.90 -11.70 -6.01
N LYS A 29 18.50 -12.87 -5.79
CA LYS A 29 19.18 -13.67 -6.84
C LYS A 29 18.18 -14.10 -7.91
N ILE A 30 17.07 -14.71 -7.51
CA ILE A 30 16.03 -15.20 -8.42
C ILE A 30 15.47 -14.04 -9.25
N HIS A 31 15.21 -12.88 -8.62
CA HIS A 31 14.73 -11.70 -9.32
C HIS A 31 15.75 -11.20 -10.36
N ALA A 32 17.02 -11.13 -10.00
CA ALA A 32 18.10 -10.72 -10.91
C ALA A 32 18.20 -11.67 -12.10
N GLU A 33 18.23 -12.98 -11.86
CA GLU A 33 18.32 -14.03 -12.90
C GLU A 33 17.11 -13.96 -13.85
N LYS A 34 15.89 -13.83 -13.32
CA LYS A 34 14.66 -13.70 -14.10
C LYS A 34 14.70 -12.51 -15.06
N ASN A 35 15.36 -11.43 -14.68
CA ASN A 35 15.49 -10.21 -15.47
C ASN A 35 16.81 -10.12 -16.27
N GLY A 36 17.59 -11.20 -16.32
CA GLY A 36 18.87 -11.25 -17.05
C GLY A 36 19.97 -10.36 -16.44
N ILE A 37 19.81 -9.97 -15.16
CA ILE A 37 20.75 -9.08 -14.46
C ILE A 37 21.79 -9.93 -13.72
N LYS A 38 23.07 -9.76 -14.06
CA LYS A 38 24.15 -10.38 -13.32
C LYS A 38 24.51 -9.55 -12.09
N LYS A 39 24.35 -10.11 -10.88
CA LYS A 39 24.74 -9.47 -9.63
C LYS A 39 25.86 -10.26 -8.96
N SER A 40 26.88 -9.56 -8.46
CA SER A 40 27.87 -10.17 -7.56
C SER A 40 27.23 -10.48 -6.21
N TYR A 41 27.88 -11.39 -5.45
CA TYR A 41 27.47 -11.71 -4.08
C TYR A 41 27.28 -10.44 -3.21
N PHE A 42 28.20 -9.48 -3.32
CA PHE A 42 28.12 -8.23 -2.56
C PHE A 42 26.91 -7.37 -2.95
N GLN A 43 26.59 -7.31 -4.25
CA GLN A 43 25.41 -6.57 -4.74
C GLN A 43 24.09 -7.20 -4.24
N VAL A 44 24.03 -8.55 -4.25
CA VAL A 44 22.87 -9.28 -3.70
C VAL A 44 22.68 -8.94 -2.22
N LYS A 45 23.74 -9.05 -1.43
CA LYS A 45 23.70 -8.74 0.01
C LYS A 45 23.30 -7.28 0.28
N LYS A 46 23.88 -6.34 -0.46
CA LYS A 46 23.55 -4.92 -0.32
C LYS A 46 22.07 -4.64 -0.59
N GLU A 47 21.51 -5.23 -1.64
CA GLU A 47 20.12 -5.07 -1.99
C GLU A 47 19.19 -5.72 -0.96
N ALA A 48 19.51 -6.95 -0.50
CA ALA A 48 18.76 -7.60 0.55
C ALA A 48 18.74 -6.77 1.85
N LEU A 49 19.90 -6.22 2.25
CA LEU A 49 19.99 -5.30 3.40
C LEU A 49 19.14 -4.04 3.22
N TYR A 50 19.14 -3.47 2.02
CA TYR A 50 18.31 -2.29 1.71
C TYR A 50 16.82 -2.63 1.85
N ILE A 51 16.36 -3.72 1.24
CA ILE A 51 14.96 -4.15 1.33
C ILE A 51 14.58 -4.46 2.79
N GLN A 52 15.44 -5.17 3.53
CA GLN A 52 15.20 -5.46 4.93
C GLN A 52 15.05 -4.18 5.77
N GLN A 53 15.94 -3.20 5.56
CA GLN A 53 15.88 -1.93 6.28
C GLN A 53 14.63 -1.13 5.91
N TRP A 54 14.28 -1.09 4.62
CA TRP A 54 13.08 -0.41 4.14
C TRP A 54 11.79 -1.04 4.68
N SER A 55 11.76 -2.36 4.86
CA SER A 55 10.57 -3.11 5.32
C SER A 55 10.39 -3.10 6.84
N LYS A 56 11.20 -2.34 7.60
CA LYS A 56 10.99 -2.19 9.04
C LYS A 56 9.76 -1.36 9.34
N ASP A 57 9.02 -1.76 10.34
CA ASP A 57 7.74 -1.15 10.74
C ASP A 57 7.86 0.36 11.01
N ASP A 58 8.96 0.80 11.61
CA ASP A 58 9.22 2.19 12.00
C ASP A 58 9.90 3.05 10.92
N THR A 59 10.08 2.54 9.70
CA THR A 59 10.79 3.24 8.61
C THR A 59 10.22 4.64 8.34
N PHE A 60 8.93 4.84 8.50
CA PHE A 60 8.24 6.11 8.24
C PHE A 60 7.82 6.87 9.50
N ILE A 61 8.40 6.54 10.66
CA ILE A 61 8.02 7.12 11.95
C ILE A 61 8.05 8.66 11.98
N TYR A 62 8.93 9.30 11.18
CA TYR A 62 8.98 10.77 11.09
C TYR A 62 7.71 11.35 10.45
N GLU A 63 7.21 10.75 9.37
CA GLU A 63 5.97 11.20 8.71
C GLU A 63 4.76 10.95 9.59
N ILE A 64 4.72 9.82 10.27
CA ILE A 64 3.66 9.50 11.24
C ILE A 64 3.67 10.50 12.41
N ASN A 65 4.85 10.83 12.94
CA ASN A 65 4.97 11.82 14.00
C ASN A 65 4.57 13.23 13.53
N GLU A 66 4.79 13.56 12.26
CA GLU A 66 4.34 14.83 11.69
C GLU A 66 2.80 14.90 11.62
N PHE A 67 2.12 13.82 11.22
CA PHE A 67 0.65 13.75 11.32
C PHE A 67 0.19 13.97 12.76
N LYS A 68 0.80 13.28 13.72
CA LYS A 68 0.46 13.44 15.15
C LYS A 68 0.74 14.84 15.67
N ARG A 69 1.77 15.53 15.17
CA ARG A 69 2.09 16.92 15.53
C ARG A 69 1.02 17.87 15.01
N LEU A 70 0.67 17.76 13.72
CA LEU A 70 -0.38 18.57 13.10
C LEU A 70 -1.72 18.35 13.75
N ASP A 71 -2.08 17.12 14.08
CA ASP A 71 -3.33 16.77 14.76
C ASP A 71 -3.42 17.32 16.17
N LYS A 72 -2.29 17.52 16.86
CA LYS A 72 -2.29 18.20 18.18
C LYS A 72 -2.60 19.69 18.05
N GLU A 73 -2.22 20.32 16.95
CA GLU A 73 -2.48 21.72 16.69
C GLU A 73 -3.91 21.93 16.21
N ASN A 74 -4.36 21.10 15.30
CA ASN A 74 -5.72 21.14 14.76
C ASN A 74 -6.17 19.74 14.34
N PHE A 75 -6.92 19.06 15.22
CA PHE A 75 -7.40 17.71 14.93
C PHE A 75 -8.46 17.75 13.83
N PRO A 76 -8.29 16.96 12.74
CA PRO A 76 -9.26 16.94 11.65
C PRO A 76 -10.65 16.50 12.11
N GLU A 77 -11.69 17.05 11.52
CA GLU A 77 -13.06 16.62 11.76
C GLU A 77 -13.22 15.14 11.42
N LYS A 78 -13.93 14.40 12.29
CA LYS A 78 -14.17 12.97 12.11
C LYS A 78 -15.23 12.72 11.03
N GLY A 79 -15.19 11.53 10.45
CA GLY A 79 -16.18 11.11 9.47
C GLY A 79 -15.90 11.59 8.03
N LYS A 80 -14.73 12.16 7.78
CA LYS A 80 -14.28 12.44 6.41
C LYS A 80 -13.99 11.16 5.65
N ILE A 81 -13.89 11.23 4.32
CA ILE A 81 -13.33 10.13 3.51
C ILE A 81 -11.81 10.17 3.67
N LEU A 82 -11.25 9.09 4.18
CA LEU A 82 -9.81 8.99 4.45
C LEU A 82 -9.09 8.42 3.24
N PHE A 83 -8.12 9.16 2.69
CA PHE A 83 -7.18 8.68 1.68
C PHE A 83 -5.89 8.27 2.38
N THR A 84 -5.49 7.00 2.24
CA THR A 84 -4.30 6.46 2.89
C THR A 84 -3.56 5.47 2.01
N GLY A 85 -2.32 5.17 2.37
CA GLY A 85 -1.43 4.28 1.64
C GLY A 85 -0.07 4.91 1.38
N SER A 86 0.47 4.70 0.17
CA SER A 86 1.84 5.08 -0.14
C SER A 86 2.00 6.48 -0.74
N SER A 87 3.20 6.76 -1.26
CA SER A 87 3.61 8.07 -1.78
C SER A 87 2.67 8.67 -2.83
N SER A 88 1.97 7.86 -3.63
CA SER A 88 1.01 8.41 -4.61
C SER A 88 -0.21 9.05 -3.95
N ILE A 89 -0.60 8.64 -2.74
CA ILE A 89 -1.59 9.38 -1.94
C ILE A 89 -0.93 10.61 -1.33
N ARG A 90 0.25 10.46 -0.72
CA ARG A 90 1.00 11.56 -0.12
C ARG A 90 1.19 12.74 -1.07
N PHE A 91 1.56 12.48 -2.32
CA PHE A 91 1.85 13.51 -3.32
C PHE A 91 0.62 14.03 -4.08
N TRP A 92 -0.56 13.57 -3.73
CA TRP A 92 -1.80 14.14 -4.27
C TRP A 92 -2.13 15.46 -3.57
N TYR A 93 -1.37 16.50 -3.93
CA TYR A 93 -1.45 17.80 -3.26
C TYR A 93 -2.77 18.52 -3.50
N SER A 94 -3.42 18.30 -4.65
CA SER A 94 -4.73 18.84 -5.02
C SER A 94 -5.92 18.02 -4.51
N LEU A 95 -5.69 16.99 -3.65
CA LEU A 95 -6.72 16.02 -3.26
C LEU A 95 -8.01 16.67 -2.73
N GLU A 96 -7.89 17.68 -1.88
CA GLU A 96 -9.06 18.35 -1.30
C GLU A 96 -9.87 19.07 -2.39
N GLU A 97 -9.20 19.81 -3.27
CA GLU A 97 -9.81 20.51 -4.41
C GLU A 97 -10.41 19.51 -5.43
N ASP A 98 -9.65 18.45 -5.75
CA ASP A 98 -10.06 17.41 -6.70
C ASP A 98 -11.31 16.64 -6.24
N MET A 99 -11.55 16.57 -4.94
CA MET A 99 -12.67 15.82 -4.37
C MET A 99 -13.84 16.71 -3.96
N GLU A 100 -13.76 18.04 -4.10
CA GLU A 100 -14.91 18.92 -3.80
C GLU A 100 -16.21 18.43 -4.47
N PRO A 101 -17.36 18.45 -3.79
CA PRO A 101 -17.61 18.99 -2.44
C PRO A 101 -17.41 17.98 -1.29
N LEU A 102 -16.78 16.83 -1.53
CA LEU A 102 -16.55 15.83 -0.49
C LEU A 102 -15.45 16.27 0.48
N GLU A 103 -15.73 16.11 1.77
CA GLU A 103 -14.71 16.29 2.78
C GLU A 103 -13.78 15.08 2.85
N VAL A 104 -12.52 15.31 2.55
CA VAL A 104 -11.48 14.27 2.49
C VAL A 104 -10.34 14.57 3.46
N LEU A 105 -9.54 13.56 3.79
CA LEU A 105 -8.35 13.68 4.62
C LEU A 105 -7.24 12.83 4.04
N ASN A 106 -6.07 13.43 3.75
CA ASN A 106 -4.90 12.73 3.26
C ASN A 106 -4.03 12.22 4.43
N ARG A 107 -3.79 10.91 4.48
CA ARG A 107 -2.87 10.22 5.39
C ARG A 107 -2.00 9.21 4.62
N GLY A 108 -1.58 9.58 3.40
CA GLY A 108 -0.57 8.87 2.65
C GLY A 108 0.83 9.23 3.12
N PHE A 109 1.77 8.29 3.08
CA PHE A 109 3.14 8.50 3.53
C PHE A 109 4.17 7.71 2.72
N GLY A 110 5.36 8.22 2.63
CA GLY A 110 6.57 7.68 2.03
C GLY A 110 6.40 6.60 0.96
N GLY A 111 7.38 5.75 0.79
CA GLY A 111 7.34 4.52 -0.01
C GLY A 111 6.72 3.36 0.76
N ALA A 112 5.55 3.55 1.37
CA ALA A 112 4.94 2.57 2.27
C ALA A 112 4.59 1.26 1.57
N GLN A 113 4.85 0.16 2.25
CA GLN A 113 4.25 -1.14 2.00
C GLN A 113 2.94 -1.26 2.79
N ILE A 114 2.09 -2.23 2.46
CA ILE A 114 0.82 -2.45 3.17
C ILE A 114 1.07 -2.75 4.66
N SER A 115 2.14 -3.49 4.98
CA SER A 115 2.55 -3.77 6.37
C SER A 115 2.79 -2.50 7.20
N HIS A 116 3.34 -1.44 6.61
CA HIS A 116 3.52 -0.16 7.30
C HIS A 116 2.18 0.51 7.62
N VAL A 117 1.21 0.45 6.71
CA VAL A 117 -0.14 0.98 6.96
C VAL A 117 -0.84 0.19 8.06
N ILE A 118 -0.66 -1.14 8.09
CA ILE A 118 -1.15 -2.01 9.16
C ILE A 118 -0.53 -1.63 10.51
N TYR A 119 0.80 -1.49 10.55
CA TYR A 119 1.53 -1.16 11.78
C TYR A 119 1.09 0.18 12.38
N HIS A 120 0.89 1.19 11.54
CA HIS A 120 0.48 2.53 11.95
C HIS A 120 -1.04 2.77 11.95
N PHE A 121 -1.86 1.73 11.82
CA PHE A 121 -3.32 1.84 11.74
C PHE A 121 -3.92 2.64 12.90
N GLU A 122 -3.44 2.42 14.11
CA GLU A 122 -3.91 3.08 15.34
C GLU A 122 -3.61 4.59 15.34
N GLU A 123 -2.60 5.05 14.60
CA GLU A 123 -2.19 6.46 14.54
C GLU A 123 -2.80 7.19 13.34
N ILE A 124 -2.90 6.54 12.16
CA ILE A 124 -3.20 7.25 10.91
C ILE A 124 -4.58 6.95 10.33
N ILE A 125 -5.34 6.03 10.92
CA ILE A 125 -6.67 5.66 10.43
C ILE A 125 -7.71 5.73 11.55
N LYS A 126 -7.48 4.99 12.63
CA LYS A 126 -8.45 4.82 13.73
C LYS A 126 -8.94 6.13 14.37
N PRO A 127 -8.08 7.13 14.63
CA PRO A 127 -8.52 8.35 15.34
C PRO A 127 -9.55 9.16 14.58
N TYR A 128 -9.55 9.08 13.23
CA TYR A 128 -10.38 9.92 12.36
C TYR A 128 -11.80 9.38 12.14
N LYS A 129 -12.07 8.12 12.51
CA LYS A 129 -13.38 7.46 12.34
C LYS A 129 -13.97 7.72 10.94
N PRO A 130 -13.27 7.33 9.87
CA PRO A 130 -13.67 7.68 8.51
C PRO A 130 -15.04 7.08 8.15
N LYS A 131 -15.82 7.78 7.32
CA LYS A 131 -17.06 7.23 6.75
C LYS A 131 -16.78 6.28 5.57
N ALA A 132 -15.63 6.43 4.92
CA ALA A 132 -15.10 5.53 3.89
C ALA A 132 -13.56 5.69 3.83
N ILE A 133 -12.88 4.70 3.24
CA ILE A 133 -11.44 4.73 3.03
C ILE A 133 -11.14 4.57 1.54
N VAL A 134 -10.31 5.45 0.99
CA VAL A 134 -9.67 5.28 -0.32
C VAL A 134 -8.22 4.85 -0.08
N PHE A 135 -7.86 3.70 -0.59
CA PHE A 135 -6.60 3.04 -0.31
C PHE A 135 -5.77 2.82 -1.57
N PHE A 136 -4.50 3.20 -1.53
CA PHE A 136 -3.52 2.88 -2.57
C PHE A 136 -2.20 2.42 -1.97
N CYS A 137 -1.89 1.14 -2.11
CA CYS A 137 -0.62 0.53 -1.72
C CYS A 137 -0.40 -0.80 -2.46
N GLY A 138 0.83 -1.33 -2.46
CA GLY A 138 1.14 -2.65 -3.01
C GLY A 138 2.32 -2.66 -3.98
N THR A 139 2.54 -1.60 -4.77
CA THR A 139 3.70 -1.56 -5.69
C THR A 139 5.04 -1.64 -4.95
N ASN A 140 5.13 -1.04 -3.77
CA ASN A 140 6.34 -1.10 -2.93
C ASN A 140 6.56 -2.48 -2.31
N ASP A 141 5.49 -3.19 -2.00
CA ASP A 141 5.52 -4.58 -1.56
C ASP A 141 6.13 -5.49 -2.63
N LEU A 142 5.66 -5.34 -3.88
CA LEU A 142 6.20 -6.07 -5.03
C LEU A 142 7.65 -5.68 -5.32
N THR A 143 8.00 -4.39 -5.17
CA THR A 143 9.38 -3.90 -5.30
C THR A 143 10.29 -4.47 -4.20
N ALA A 144 9.75 -4.67 -3.00
CA ALA A 144 10.42 -5.37 -1.90
C ALA A 144 10.43 -6.90 -2.06
N LEU A 145 10.13 -7.38 -3.25
CA LEU A 145 10.15 -8.79 -3.66
C LEU A 145 9.13 -9.69 -2.93
N LYS A 146 8.07 -9.12 -2.36
CA LYS A 146 6.89 -9.91 -1.98
C LYS A 146 6.19 -10.39 -3.26
N THR A 147 5.65 -11.58 -3.21
CA THR A 147 4.79 -12.08 -4.28
C THR A 147 3.42 -11.38 -4.25
N PRO A 148 2.66 -11.36 -5.36
CA PRO A 148 1.29 -10.84 -5.35
C PRO A 148 0.38 -11.52 -4.30
N LYS A 149 0.63 -12.81 -4.00
CA LYS A 149 -0.13 -13.55 -2.98
C LYS A 149 0.21 -13.08 -1.56
N GLU A 150 1.47 -12.82 -1.25
CA GLU A 150 1.90 -12.26 0.04
C GLU A 150 1.35 -10.85 0.22
N THR A 151 1.48 -10.00 -0.80
CA THR A 151 0.90 -8.63 -0.82
C THR A 151 -0.62 -8.66 -0.61
N MET A 152 -1.32 -9.63 -1.23
CA MET A 152 -2.75 -9.85 -1.02
C MET A 152 -3.08 -10.35 0.40
N GLY A 153 -2.18 -11.11 1.01
CA GLY A 153 -2.27 -11.52 2.42
C GLY A 153 -2.28 -10.31 3.35
N ASP A 154 -1.31 -9.40 3.18
CA ASP A 154 -1.24 -8.15 3.94
C ASP A 154 -2.48 -7.29 3.71
N PHE A 155 -2.96 -7.18 2.46
CA PHE A 155 -4.17 -6.42 2.16
C PHE A 155 -5.42 -6.98 2.87
N LYS A 156 -5.55 -8.29 2.97
CA LYS A 156 -6.63 -8.94 3.74
C LYS A 156 -6.55 -8.65 5.23
N ILE A 157 -5.33 -8.58 5.79
CA ILE A 157 -5.12 -8.18 7.19
C ILE A 157 -5.56 -6.73 7.38
N PHE A 158 -5.17 -5.82 6.49
CA PHE A 158 -5.64 -4.43 6.50
C PHE A 158 -7.17 -4.33 6.48
N LEU A 159 -7.84 -5.05 5.56
CA LEU A 159 -9.31 -5.09 5.51
C LEU A 159 -9.92 -5.62 6.81
N SER A 160 -9.32 -6.65 7.41
CA SER A 160 -9.79 -7.20 8.69
C SER A 160 -9.71 -6.17 9.81
N LEU A 161 -8.65 -5.37 9.87
CA LEU A 161 -8.52 -4.27 10.84
C LEU A 161 -9.62 -3.22 10.62
N VAL A 162 -9.86 -2.82 9.37
CA VAL A 162 -10.95 -1.88 9.02
C VAL A 162 -12.31 -2.41 9.46
N ARG A 163 -12.61 -3.68 9.16
CA ARG A 163 -13.88 -4.31 9.55
C ARG A 163 -14.04 -4.43 11.07
N ASN A 164 -12.97 -4.79 11.76
CA ASN A 164 -13.00 -4.91 13.23
C ASN A 164 -13.19 -3.57 13.91
N GLU A 165 -12.61 -2.50 13.42
CA GLU A 165 -12.67 -1.18 14.06
C GLU A 165 -13.93 -0.37 13.68
N PHE A 166 -14.34 -0.43 12.39
CA PHE A 166 -15.38 0.45 11.85
C PHE A 166 -16.62 -0.30 11.32
N GLY A 167 -16.62 -1.63 11.37
CA GLY A 167 -17.70 -2.41 10.77
C GLY A 167 -17.72 -2.32 9.25
N ASN A 168 -18.88 -2.11 8.68
CA ASN A 168 -19.10 -2.20 7.24
C ASN A 168 -18.93 -0.86 6.49
N ILE A 169 -17.93 -0.05 6.85
CA ILE A 169 -17.60 1.10 6.02
C ILE A 169 -17.00 0.64 4.68
N LYS A 170 -17.24 1.42 3.63
CA LYS A 170 -16.73 1.08 2.30
C LYS A 170 -15.25 1.40 2.15
N VAL A 171 -14.51 0.47 1.56
CA VAL A 171 -13.11 0.63 1.17
C VAL A 171 -13.03 0.65 -0.34
N TYR A 172 -12.51 1.74 -0.88
CA TYR A 172 -12.21 1.91 -2.30
C TYR A 172 -10.73 1.68 -2.52
N VAL A 173 -10.37 0.67 -3.31
CA VAL A 173 -8.97 0.36 -3.59
C VAL A 173 -8.61 0.83 -4.97
N ILE A 174 -7.76 1.82 -5.04
CA ILE A 174 -7.14 2.23 -6.29
C ILE A 174 -6.14 1.14 -6.68
N GLY A 175 -6.31 0.54 -7.85
CA GLY A 175 -5.39 -0.47 -8.38
C GLY A 175 -3.97 0.07 -8.54
N ILE A 176 -2.98 -0.82 -8.54
CA ILE A 176 -1.60 -0.43 -8.87
C ILE A 176 -1.58 0.13 -10.30
N LYS A 177 -0.94 1.29 -10.46
CA LYS A 177 -0.83 2.00 -11.74
C LYS A 177 0.31 1.45 -12.60
N PRO A 178 0.22 1.53 -13.94
CA PRO A 178 1.28 1.08 -14.85
C PRO A 178 2.40 2.13 -14.95
N SER A 179 3.20 2.30 -13.89
CA SER A 179 4.31 3.28 -13.88
C SER A 179 5.48 2.81 -14.73
N VAL A 180 6.13 3.74 -15.44
CA VAL A 180 7.22 3.44 -16.38
C VAL A 180 8.42 2.81 -15.66
N ASP A 181 8.76 3.33 -14.48
CA ASP A 181 9.88 2.82 -13.66
C ASP A 181 9.68 1.37 -13.18
N ARG A 182 8.44 0.89 -13.11
CA ARG A 182 8.09 -0.47 -12.63
C ARG A 182 7.71 -1.45 -13.75
N LEU A 183 8.14 -1.18 -15.00
CA LEU A 183 7.85 -2.08 -16.13
C LEU A 183 8.26 -3.54 -15.85
N TYR A 184 9.32 -3.75 -15.10
CA TYR A 184 9.80 -5.08 -14.69
C TYR A 184 8.85 -5.82 -13.74
N LEU A 185 7.87 -5.16 -13.14
CA LEU A 185 6.82 -5.73 -12.27
C LEU A 185 5.47 -5.88 -12.97
N ASP A 186 5.36 -5.59 -14.29
CA ASP A 186 4.08 -5.57 -15.02
C ASP A 186 3.21 -6.79 -14.73
N LYS A 187 3.80 -7.98 -14.75
CA LYS A 187 3.09 -9.23 -14.50
C LYS A 187 2.59 -9.32 -13.05
N GLU A 188 3.44 -9.01 -12.10
CA GLU A 188 3.14 -9.07 -10.66
C GLU A 188 2.07 -8.03 -10.28
N GLU A 189 2.15 -6.82 -10.83
CA GLU A 189 1.18 -5.74 -10.63
C GLU A 189 -0.20 -6.12 -11.18
N ARG A 190 -0.27 -6.67 -12.40
CA ARG A 190 -1.54 -7.17 -12.99
C ARG A 190 -2.14 -8.32 -12.19
N ILE A 191 -1.32 -9.26 -11.69
CA ILE A 191 -1.80 -10.35 -10.85
C ILE A 191 -2.40 -9.80 -9.56
N PHE A 192 -1.71 -8.88 -8.89
CA PHE A 192 -2.22 -8.26 -7.66
C PHE A 192 -3.53 -7.51 -7.93
N ASN A 193 -3.59 -6.67 -8.96
CA ASN A 193 -4.80 -5.96 -9.36
C ASN A 193 -5.97 -6.92 -9.62
N SER A 194 -5.73 -8.04 -10.30
CA SER A 194 -6.73 -9.07 -10.55
C SER A 194 -7.23 -9.73 -9.27
N LEU A 195 -6.33 -10.02 -8.31
CA LEU A 195 -6.70 -10.59 -7.01
C LEU A 195 -7.58 -9.63 -6.20
N VAL A 196 -7.23 -8.33 -6.18
CA VAL A 196 -8.04 -7.30 -5.49
C VAL A 196 -9.40 -7.13 -6.17
N SER A 197 -9.43 -7.06 -7.50
CA SER A 197 -10.67 -6.94 -8.26
C SER A 197 -11.60 -8.15 -8.04
N SER A 198 -11.03 -9.36 -8.01
CA SER A 198 -11.81 -10.57 -7.70
C SER A 198 -12.36 -10.54 -6.27
N LEU A 199 -11.57 -10.13 -5.28
CA LEU A 199 -12.07 -9.99 -3.91
C LEU A 199 -13.19 -8.94 -3.82
N ALA A 200 -13.06 -7.82 -4.53
CA ALA A 200 -14.08 -6.77 -4.54
C ALA A 200 -15.40 -7.22 -5.20
N SER A 201 -15.37 -8.18 -6.13
CA SER A 201 -16.61 -8.73 -6.70
C SER A 201 -17.45 -9.54 -5.71
N ASP A 202 -16.83 -10.04 -4.65
CA ASP A 202 -17.44 -10.88 -3.63
C ASP A 202 -17.72 -10.13 -2.31
N ASP A 203 -17.29 -8.86 -2.18
CA ASP A 203 -17.45 -8.05 -0.97
C ASP A 203 -18.19 -6.73 -1.29
N ALA A 204 -19.42 -6.58 -0.85
CA ALA A 204 -20.24 -5.38 -1.06
C ALA A 204 -19.63 -4.09 -0.47
N TYR A 205 -18.72 -4.20 0.49
CA TYR A 205 -18.05 -3.09 1.16
C TYR A 205 -16.63 -2.85 0.64
N LEU A 206 -16.26 -3.50 -0.47
CA LEU A 206 -14.99 -3.30 -1.15
C LEU A 206 -15.25 -2.92 -2.61
N GLU A 207 -14.64 -1.85 -3.09
CA GLU A 207 -14.69 -1.46 -4.50
C GLU A 207 -13.28 -1.33 -5.07
N TYR A 208 -13.04 -2.00 -6.20
CA TYR A 208 -11.79 -1.87 -6.95
C TYR A 208 -11.91 -0.77 -8.00
N ILE A 209 -11.04 0.24 -7.94
CA ILE A 209 -10.96 1.32 -8.92
C ILE A 209 -9.87 0.99 -9.93
N ASN A 210 -10.30 0.62 -11.14
CA ASN A 210 -9.36 0.36 -12.23
C ASN A 210 -8.79 1.67 -12.77
N ILE A 211 -7.51 1.89 -12.51
CA ILE A 211 -6.73 3.00 -13.10
C ILE A 211 -5.67 2.49 -14.08
N TRP A 212 -5.55 1.17 -14.23
CA TRP A 212 -4.56 0.57 -15.12
C TRP A 212 -4.83 0.91 -16.59
N ASP A 213 -6.03 0.53 -17.08
CA ASP A 213 -6.38 0.75 -18.49
C ASP A 213 -6.44 2.22 -18.88
N PRO A 214 -7.00 3.14 -18.06
CA PRO A 214 -6.99 4.58 -18.36
C PRO A 214 -5.60 5.22 -18.44
N MET A 215 -4.56 4.58 -17.91
CA MET A 215 -3.18 5.07 -17.95
C MET A 215 -2.31 4.37 -19.00
N LEU A 216 -2.94 3.69 -19.97
CA LEU A 216 -2.28 3.08 -21.13
C LEU A 216 -2.70 3.75 -22.43
N ASN A 217 -1.79 3.81 -23.38
CA ASN A 217 -2.07 4.15 -24.77
C ASN A 217 -2.96 3.08 -25.44
N GLN A 218 -3.54 3.40 -26.58
CA GLN A 218 -4.40 2.48 -27.35
C GLN A 218 -3.68 1.19 -27.77
N ASP A 219 -2.37 1.23 -27.91
CA ASP A 219 -1.52 0.07 -28.24
C ASP A 219 -1.13 -0.74 -27.00
N GLY A 220 -1.60 -0.35 -25.80
CA GLY A 220 -1.29 -0.98 -24.52
C GLY A 220 0.05 -0.56 -23.91
N SER A 221 0.80 0.36 -24.54
CA SER A 221 2.02 0.91 -23.94
C SER A 221 1.70 1.88 -22.79
N ARG A 222 2.64 2.03 -21.86
CA ARG A 222 2.53 2.98 -20.75
C ARG A 222 2.63 4.42 -21.26
N MET A 223 1.98 5.36 -20.58
CA MET A 223 1.95 6.78 -20.90
C MET A 223 2.96 7.56 -20.05
N PRO A 224 4.21 7.79 -20.50
CA PRO A 224 5.23 8.49 -19.72
C PRO A 224 4.84 9.91 -19.33
N GLU A 225 4.01 10.56 -20.16
CA GLU A 225 3.53 11.93 -19.94
C GLU A 225 2.62 12.10 -18.72
N LEU A 226 2.21 11.01 -18.06
CA LEU A 226 1.44 11.02 -16.82
C LEU A 226 2.33 11.05 -15.56
N PHE A 227 3.65 10.95 -15.73
CA PHE A 227 4.61 10.82 -14.64
C PHE A 227 5.61 11.98 -14.64
N ILE A 228 6.22 12.24 -13.49
CA ILE A 228 7.41 13.09 -13.39
C ILE A 228 8.65 12.32 -13.88
N GLU A 229 9.82 12.95 -13.84
CA GLU A 229 11.07 12.37 -14.39
C GLU A 229 11.43 10.98 -13.83
N ASP A 230 10.99 10.65 -12.62
CA ASP A 230 11.27 9.34 -12.02
C ASP A 230 10.46 8.19 -12.64
N GLY A 231 9.49 8.48 -13.50
CA GLY A 231 8.64 7.49 -14.16
C GLY A 231 7.75 6.68 -13.22
N LEU A 232 7.68 7.06 -11.94
CA LEU A 232 6.94 6.40 -10.86
C LEU A 232 5.83 7.27 -10.30
N HIS A 233 6.16 8.49 -9.89
CA HIS A 233 5.20 9.41 -9.31
C HIS A 233 4.48 10.21 -10.40
N MET A 234 3.19 10.44 -10.19
CA MET A 234 2.36 11.14 -11.18
C MET A 234 2.61 12.66 -11.14
N ASN A 235 2.47 13.28 -12.29
CA ASN A 235 2.29 14.71 -12.44
C ASN A 235 0.77 15.07 -12.43
N GLU A 236 0.42 16.32 -12.67
CA GLU A 236 -0.97 16.80 -12.69
C GLU A 236 -1.86 15.96 -13.63
N LYS A 237 -1.40 15.65 -14.86
CA LYS A 237 -2.16 14.84 -15.82
C LYS A 237 -2.44 13.42 -15.29
N GLY A 238 -1.48 12.84 -14.58
CA GLY A 238 -1.67 11.53 -13.94
C GLY A 238 -2.72 11.59 -12.84
N TYR A 239 -2.72 12.65 -12.03
CA TYR A 239 -3.76 12.86 -11.01
C TYR A 239 -5.12 13.22 -11.61
N GLU A 240 -5.22 13.91 -12.74
CA GLU A 240 -6.50 14.12 -13.46
C GLU A 240 -7.18 12.78 -13.82
N VAL A 241 -6.39 11.78 -14.27
CA VAL A 241 -6.91 10.43 -14.54
C VAL A 241 -7.44 9.79 -13.26
N TRP A 242 -6.69 9.89 -12.15
CA TRP A 242 -7.10 9.36 -10.86
C TRP A 242 -8.34 10.06 -10.32
N THR A 243 -8.35 11.40 -10.33
CA THR A 243 -9.49 12.23 -9.92
C THR A 243 -10.77 11.77 -10.60
N LYS A 244 -10.74 11.65 -11.93
CA LYS A 244 -11.90 11.20 -12.69
C LYS A 244 -12.39 9.84 -12.21
N LYS A 245 -11.50 8.85 -12.07
CA LYS A 245 -11.87 7.48 -11.70
C LYS A 245 -12.32 7.35 -10.25
N VAL A 246 -11.68 8.05 -9.36
CA VAL A 246 -12.06 8.06 -7.94
C VAL A 246 -13.40 8.75 -7.75
N ARG A 247 -13.64 9.90 -8.40
CA ARG A 247 -14.95 10.58 -8.36
C ARG A 247 -16.06 9.72 -8.96
N GLU A 248 -15.82 9.04 -10.09
CA GLU A 248 -16.77 8.08 -10.68
C GLU A 248 -17.18 6.98 -9.69
N SER A 249 -16.25 6.52 -8.86
CA SER A 249 -16.52 5.48 -7.86
C SER A 249 -17.20 6.04 -6.61
N LEU A 250 -16.71 7.15 -6.07
CA LEU A 250 -17.29 7.78 -4.89
C LEU A 250 -18.71 8.32 -5.16
N GLY A 251 -18.98 8.84 -6.36
CA GLY A 251 -20.30 9.37 -6.77
C GLY A 251 -21.41 8.33 -6.85
N LYS A 252 -21.10 7.04 -6.73
CA LYS A 252 -22.13 5.98 -6.59
C LYS A 252 -22.76 5.96 -5.20
N GLU A 253 -22.11 6.55 -4.21
CA GLU A 253 -22.53 6.50 -2.79
C GLU A 253 -22.59 7.87 -2.13
N PHE A 254 -21.83 8.85 -2.63
CA PHE A 254 -21.76 10.20 -2.11
C PHE A 254 -22.21 11.21 -3.18
N ASP A 255 -22.89 12.27 -2.76
CA ASP A 255 -23.29 13.35 -3.65
C ASP A 255 -22.06 14.10 -4.18
N LEU A 256 -21.79 13.99 -5.49
CA LEU A 256 -20.66 14.57 -6.22
C LEU A 256 -21.13 15.43 -7.40
#